data_41f40277f0354791d2c096e45bc0a3f6
#
_entry.id   41f40277f0354791d2c096e45bc0a3f6
#
_cell.length_a   1.000
_cell.length_b   1.000
_cell.length_c   1.000
_cell.angle_alpha   90.00
_cell.angle_beta   90.00
_cell.angle_gamma   90.00
#
_symmetry.space_group_name_H-M   'P 1'
#
loop_
_entity.id
_entity.type
_entity.pdbx_description
1 polymer ?
#
loop_
_entity_poly.entity_id
_entity_poly.type
_entity_poly.pdbx_seq_one_letter_code
_entity_poly.pdbx_strand_id
1 'polypeptide(L)'
;EYDGEPNGLKIHKDGRIFVADHRHGIMLVDEKRGTIEPVIIGPSKQRFKGVNDLIFAANGDLYFTDQGSTGLHDPTGCVYRYTVAGKLECLLDTIPSPNGLVFNVRETELFVAVTRANAVWRVPLDESGPLTKVGLFIQLFCPGPDGLAVDADGNVVVTHPGMGYVWL
;
A
#
# COMPACT_ATOMS: atom_id res chain seq x y z
N GLU A 1 15.43 -21.98 -1.37
CA GLU A 1 15.76 -20.82 -0.54
C GLU A 1 15.02 -19.60 -1.09
N TYR A 2 14.32 -18.84 -0.22
CA TYR A 2 13.60 -17.64 -0.63
C TYR A 2 14.57 -16.44 -0.70
N ASP A 3 14.64 -15.79 -1.86
CA ASP A 3 15.54 -14.67 -2.14
C ASP A 3 14.83 -13.31 -2.20
N GLY A 4 13.62 -13.22 -1.64
CA GLY A 4 12.81 -12.01 -1.66
C GLY A 4 13.26 -10.92 -0.68
N GLU A 5 12.58 -9.79 -0.79
CA GLU A 5 12.73 -8.60 0.05
C GLU A 5 11.35 -8.22 0.65
N PRO A 6 10.86 -9.01 1.64
CA PRO A 6 9.55 -8.79 2.24
C PRO A 6 9.51 -7.48 3.02
N ASN A 7 8.39 -6.76 2.92
CA ASN A 7 8.13 -5.50 3.62
C ASN A 7 6.78 -5.58 4.35
N GLY A 8 5.67 -5.14 3.75
CA GLY A 8 4.35 -5.22 4.36
C GLY A 8 3.81 -6.65 4.45
N LEU A 9 3.03 -6.95 5.50
CA LEU A 9 2.37 -8.23 5.70
C LEU A 9 0.95 -8.02 6.20
N LYS A 10 -0.02 -8.78 5.63
CA LYS A 10 -1.40 -8.82 6.13
C LYS A 10 -1.94 -10.24 6.13
N ILE A 11 -2.74 -10.52 7.15
CA ILE A 11 -3.51 -11.77 7.26
C ILE A 11 -4.90 -11.49 6.70
N HIS A 12 -5.28 -12.20 5.64
CA HIS A 12 -6.62 -12.14 5.09
C HIS A 12 -7.63 -12.81 6.05
N LYS A 13 -8.92 -12.44 5.98
CA LYS A 13 -9.98 -12.95 6.87
C LYS A 13 -10.15 -14.48 6.87
N ASP A 14 -9.67 -15.17 5.85
CA ASP A 14 -9.65 -16.65 5.77
C ASP A 14 -8.38 -17.28 6.35
N GLY A 15 -7.50 -16.48 6.95
CA GLY A 15 -6.27 -16.93 7.60
C GLY A 15 -5.05 -16.99 6.68
N ARG A 16 -5.17 -16.72 5.37
CA ARG A 16 -4.02 -16.67 4.46
C ARG A 16 -3.14 -15.45 4.75
N ILE A 17 -1.83 -15.64 4.68
CA ILE A 17 -0.83 -14.61 4.91
C ILE A 17 -0.30 -14.11 3.58
N PHE A 18 -0.49 -12.81 3.33
CA PHE A 18 0.01 -12.13 2.15
C PHE A 18 1.17 -11.20 2.52
N VAL A 19 2.15 -11.13 1.65
CA VAL A 19 3.36 -10.33 1.83
C VAL A 19 3.56 -9.43 0.62
N ALA A 20 3.76 -8.14 0.86
CA ALA A 20 4.30 -7.22 -0.12
C ALA A 20 5.81 -7.43 -0.19
N ASP A 21 6.28 -8.00 -1.27
CA ASP A 21 7.70 -8.25 -1.49
C ASP A 21 8.23 -7.31 -2.56
N HIS A 22 9.27 -6.54 -2.20
CA HIS A 22 9.84 -5.52 -3.09
C HIS A 22 10.37 -6.11 -4.40
N ARG A 23 10.89 -7.34 -4.35
CA ARG A 23 11.49 -8.01 -5.52
C ARG A 23 10.47 -8.81 -6.33
N HIS A 24 9.53 -9.48 -5.66
CA HIS A 24 8.68 -10.49 -6.29
C HIS A 24 7.21 -10.08 -6.44
N GLY A 25 6.77 -8.98 -5.80
CA GLY A 25 5.38 -8.49 -5.86
C GLY A 25 4.54 -8.97 -4.67
N ILE A 26 3.29 -9.33 -4.90
CA ILE A 26 2.43 -9.84 -3.82
C ILE A 26 2.60 -11.35 -3.73
N MET A 27 2.99 -11.81 -2.55
CA MET A 27 3.30 -13.20 -2.24
C MET A 27 2.27 -13.80 -1.30
N LEU A 28 2.06 -15.09 -1.39
CA LEU A 28 1.24 -15.90 -0.49
C LEU A 28 2.14 -16.88 0.27
N VAL A 29 2.02 -16.90 1.60
CA VAL A 29 2.73 -17.85 2.45
C VAL A 29 1.85 -19.07 2.69
N ASP A 30 2.41 -20.26 2.43
CA ASP A 30 1.84 -21.55 2.86
C ASP A 30 2.58 -22.01 4.12
N GLU A 31 1.98 -21.75 5.27
CA GLU A 31 2.57 -22.13 6.58
C GLU A 31 2.76 -23.65 6.73
N LYS A 32 1.86 -24.45 6.13
CA LYS A 32 1.91 -25.92 6.26
C LYS A 32 3.06 -26.53 5.46
N ARG A 33 3.34 -25.94 4.31
CA ARG A 33 4.43 -26.38 3.42
C ARG A 33 5.73 -25.64 3.71
N GLY A 34 5.69 -24.53 4.42
CA GLY A 34 6.84 -23.65 4.62
C GLY A 34 7.31 -23.01 3.32
N THR A 35 6.38 -22.73 2.38
CA THR A 35 6.69 -22.10 1.09
C THR A 35 6.05 -20.72 0.98
N ILE A 36 6.63 -19.92 0.10
CA ILE A 36 6.10 -18.63 -0.30
C ILE A 36 6.08 -18.54 -1.82
N GLU A 37 4.93 -18.19 -2.39
CA GLU A 37 4.71 -18.20 -3.83
C GLU A 37 4.13 -16.87 -4.32
N PRO A 38 4.49 -16.38 -5.52
CA PRO A 38 3.95 -15.16 -6.07
C PRO A 38 2.48 -15.33 -6.48
N VAL A 39 1.65 -14.34 -6.09
CA VAL A 39 0.23 -14.24 -6.47
C VAL A 39 0.04 -13.20 -7.58
N ILE A 40 0.69 -12.04 -7.43
CA ILE A 40 0.61 -10.93 -8.38
C ILE A 40 2.02 -10.37 -8.55
N ILE A 41 2.57 -10.47 -9.76
CA ILE A 41 3.96 -10.09 -10.06
C ILE A 41 4.08 -8.74 -10.78
N GLY A 42 2.97 -8.23 -11.30
CA GLY A 42 2.94 -6.94 -12.00
C GLY A 42 1.79 -6.80 -12.98
N PRO A 43 1.61 -5.60 -13.56
CA PRO A 43 0.60 -5.36 -14.57
C PRO A 43 1.00 -5.99 -15.91
N SER A 44 0.15 -6.87 -16.46
CA SER A 44 0.35 -7.54 -17.74
C SER A 44 1.69 -8.31 -17.82
N LYS A 45 2.63 -7.84 -18.65
CA LYS A 45 3.96 -8.44 -18.84
C LYS A 45 5.09 -7.72 -18.07
N GLN A 46 4.76 -6.66 -17.34
CA GLN A 46 5.73 -5.88 -16.58
C GLN A 46 5.76 -6.34 -15.13
N ARG A 47 6.90 -6.19 -14.47
CA ARG A 47 7.00 -6.37 -13.01
C ARG A 47 6.63 -5.06 -12.31
N PHE A 48 6.21 -5.17 -11.06
CA PHE A 48 6.14 -4.01 -10.16
C PHE A 48 7.54 -3.41 -9.98
N LYS A 49 7.59 -2.16 -9.61
CA LYS A 49 8.83 -1.41 -9.34
C LYS A 49 9.45 -1.81 -8.00
N GLY A 50 8.61 -2.21 -7.07
CA GLY A 50 8.96 -2.62 -5.71
C GLY A 50 7.79 -2.41 -4.77
N VAL A 51 7.02 -3.47 -4.55
CA VAL A 51 5.82 -3.41 -3.67
C VAL A 51 6.26 -3.18 -2.24
N ASN A 52 5.56 -2.27 -1.53
CA ASN A 52 5.93 -1.87 -0.18
C ASN A 52 4.92 -2.34 0.88
N ASP A 53 3.68 -1.93 0.80
CA ASP A 53 2.65 -2.29 1.81
C ASP A 53 1.34 -2.70 1.14
N LEU A 54 0.47 -3.36 1.91
CA LEU A 54 -0.81 -3.89 1.42
C LEU A 54 -1.88 -3.85 2.50
N ILE A 55 -3.16 -3.77 2.08
CA ILE A 55 -4.33 -3.83 2.97
C ILE A 55 -5.51 -4.47 2.23
N PHE A 56 -6.33 -5.25 2.95
CA PHE A 56 -7.59 -5.78 2.43
C PHE A 56 -8.75 -4.88 2.80
N ALA A 57 -9.63 -4.59 1.84
CA ALA A 57 -10.94 -4.03 2.08
C ALA A 57 -11.90 -5.12 2.60
N ALA A 58 -13.00 -4.72 3.24
CA ALA A 58 -14.01 -5.63 3.79
C ALA A 58 -14.63 -6.54 2.72
N ASN A 59 -14.76 -6.05 1.47
CA ASN A 59 -15.24 -6.83 0.33
C ASN A 59 -14.23 -7.89 -0.15
N GLY A 60 -12.99 -7.87 0.36
CA GLY A 60 -11.91 -8.79 0.03
C GLY A 60 -10.97 -8.31 -1.08
N ASP A 61 -11.19 -7.13 -1.64
CA ASP A 61 -10.23 -6.54 -2.58
C ASP A 61 -8.93 -6.17 -1.86
N LEU A 62 -7.81 -6.40 -2.53
CA LEU A 62 -6.49 -6.08 -2.03
C LEU A 62 -6.03 -4.74 -2.62
N TYR A 63 -5.63 -3.81 -1.75
CA TYR A 63 -4.97 -2.57 -2.14
C TYR A 63 -3.51 -2.62 -1.72
N PHE A 64 -2.61 -2.10 -2.55
CA PHE A 64 -1.19 -2.11 -2.23
C PHE A 64 -0.44 -0.98 -2.94
N THR A 65 0.71 -0.63 -2.39
CA THR A 65 1.61 0.39 -2.93
C THR A 65 2.76 -0.26 -3.70
N ASP A 66 3.07 0.30 -4.86
CA ASP A 66 4.25 -0.03 -5.65
C ASP A 66 5.20 1.17 -5.63
N GLN A 67 6.09 1.15 -4.65
CA GLN A 67 6.98 2.26 -4.32
C GLN A 67 8.18 2.34 -5.27
N GLY A 68 8.90 1.24 -5.40
CA GLY A 68 10.16 1.20 -6.12
C GLY A 68 11.17 2.26 -5.64
N SER A 69 12.01 2.68 -6.54
CA SER A 69 12.97 3.77 -6.30
C SER A 69 12.42 5.15 -6.72
N THR A 70 11.09 5.34 -6.62
CA THR A 70 10.42 6.57 -7.03
C THR A 70 10.61 7.71 -6.02
N GLY A 71 10.40 8.93 -6.46
CA GLY A 71 10.57 10.14 -5.63
C GLY A 71 10.12 11.38 -6.38
N LEU A 72 10.44 12.58 -5.87
CA LEU A 72 10.06 13.83 -6.52
C LEU A 72 10.63 13.99 -7.94
N HIS A 73 11.79 13.38 -8.20
CA HIS A 73 12.45 13.37 -9.52
C HIS A 73 11.79 12.37 -10.50
N ASP A 74 11.13 11.36 -9.96
CA ASP A 74 10.41 10.32 -10.70
C ASP A 74 9.17 9.92 -9.89
N PRO A 75 8.08 10.70 -9.96
CA PRO A 75 6.87 10.45 -9.15
C PRO A 75 5.98 9.37 -9.76
N THR A 76 6.54 8.27 -10.22
CA THR A 76 5.82 7.20 -10.92
C THR A 76 5.51 5.99 -10.03
N GLY A 77 5.50 6.16 -8.72
CA GLY A 77 4.97 5.18 -7.78
C GLY A 77 3.46 5.04 -7.92
N CYS A 78 2.93 3.86 -7.62
CA CYS A 78 1.53 3.52 -7.88
C CYS A 78 0.82 3.04 -6.61
N VAL A 79 -0.50 3.24 -6.61
CA VAL A 79 -1.44 2.48 -5.77
C VAL A 79 -2.26 1.58 -6.68
N TYR A 80 -2.28 0.30 -6.37
CA TYR A 80 -3.06 -0.69 -7.09
C TYR A 80 -4.22 -1.23 -6.25
N ARG A 81 -5.28 -1.65 -6.93
CA ARG A 81 -6.36 -2.50 -6.41
C ARG A 81 -6.37 -3.81 -7.18
N TYR A 82 -6.38 -4.91 -6.47
CA TYR A 82 -6.62 -6.23 -7.05
C TYR A 82 -7.94 -6.76 -6.52
N THR A 83 -8.92 -6.86 -7.41
CA THR A 83 -10.28 -7.24 -7.05
C THR A 83 -10.39 -8.73 -6.77
N VAL A 84 -11.40 -9.14 -6.00
CA VAL A 84 -11.72 -10.57 -5.78
C VAL A 84 -12.02 -11.32 -7.08
N ALA A 85 -12.40 -10.61 -8.15
CA ALA A 85 -12.59 -11.17 -9.49
C ALA A 85 -11.27 -11.37 -10.26
N GLY A 86 -10.13 -11.04 -9.66
CA GLY A 86 -8.80 -11.19 -10.28
C GLY A 86 -8.40 -10.07 -11.24
N LYS A 87 -9.04 -8.91 -11.19
CA LYS A 87 -8.68 -7.75 -12.00
C LYS A 87 -7.69 -6.86 -11.24
N LEU A 88 -6.55 -6.55 -11.87
CA LEU A 88 -5.59 -5.57 -11.37
C LEU A 88 -5.89 -4.20 -11.99
N GLU A 89 -6.06 -3.19 -11.13
CA GLU A 89 -6.37 -1.81 -11.49
C GLU A 89 -5.31 -0.89 -10.89
N CYS A 90 -4.73 -0.01 -11.71
CA CYS A 90 -3.91 1.08 -11.21
C CYS A 90 -4.83 2.25 -10.85
N LEU A 91 -4.89 2.60 -9.58
CA LEU A 91 -5.74 3.67 -9.08
C LEU A 91 -5.03 5.03 -9.16
N LEU A 92 -3.75 5.06 -8.83
CA LEU A 92 -2.88 6.23 -8.89
C LEU A 92 -1.52 5.81 -9.42
N ASP A 93 -0.91 6.62 -10.28
CA ASP A 93 0.36 6.34 -10.97
C ASP A 93 1.36 7.51 -10.93
N THR A 94 1.10 8.51 -10.08
CA THR A 94 1.88 9.76 -10.02
C THR A 94 2.33 10.09 -8.60
N ILE A 95 2.71 9.06 -7.81
CA ILE A 95 3.01 9.23 -6.39
C ILE A 95 4.52 9.13 -6.15
N PRO A 96 5.15 10.17 -5.57
CA PRO A 96 6.56 10.10 -5.22
C PRO A 96 6.79 9.25 -3.97
N SER A 97 7.08 7.96 -4.17
CA SER A 97 7.38 7.00 -3.10
C SER A 97 6.17 6.71 -2.18
N PRO A 98 5.10 6.07 -2.71
CA PRO A 98 4.00 5.60 -1.87
C PRO A 98 4.48 4.46 -0.95
N ASN A 99 4.10 4.52 0.33
CA ASN A 99 4.54 3.61 1.37
C ASN A 99 3.32 2.98 2.07
N GLY A 100 3.14 3.14 3.37
CA GLY A 100 2.00 2.64 4.10
C GLY A 100 0.66 3.13 3.57
N LEU A 101 -0.37 2.29 3.67
CA LEU A 101 -1.73 2.66 3.29
C LEU A 101 -2.75 2.09 4.29
N VAL A 102 -3.83 2.84 4.52
CA VAL A 102 -4.91 2.42 5.42
C VAL A 102 -6.24 3.06 5.01
N PHE A 103 -7.34 2.34 5.19
CA PHE A 103 -8.68 2.89 5.01
C PHE A 103 -9.12 3.68 6.24
N ASN A 104 -10.03 4.65 6.03
CA ASN A 104 -10.86 5.13 7.13
C ASN A 104 -11.83 4.02 7.59
N VAL A 105 -12.45 4.18 8.76
CA VAL A 105 -13.36 3.17 9.36
C VAL A 105 -14.51 2.75 8.43
N ARG A 106 -14.94 3.63 7.52
CA ARG A 106 -16.03 3.36 6.58
C ARG A 106 -15.57 2.84 5.22
N GLU A 107 -14.28 2.72 5.00
CA GLU A 107 -13.66 2.37 3.71
C GLU A 107 -14.09 3.27 2.53
N THR A 108 -14.47 4.52 2.81
CA THR A 108 -14.79 5.53 1.79
C THR A 108 -13.58 6.37 1.39
N GLU A 109 -12.48 6.23 2.12
CA GLU A 109 -11.24 6.95 1.88
C GLU A 109 -10.04 6.03 2.16
N LEU A 110 -9.03 6.14 1.34
CA LEU A 110 -7.73 5.52 1.54
C LEU A 110 -6.72 6.62 1.89
N PHE A 111 -6.01 6.46 2.99
CA PHE A 111 -4.84 7.27 3.32
C PHE A 111 -3.58 6.59 2.82
N VAL A 112 -2.70 7.34 2.20
CA VAL A 112 -1.44 6.84 1.65
C VAL A 112 -0.29 7.71 2.17
N ALA A 113 0.68 7.08 2.82
CA ALA A 113 1.93 7.72 3.16
C ALA A 113 2.74 7.96 1.89
N VAL A 114 3.04 9.22 1.60
CA VAL A 114 3.83 9.64 0.44
C VAL A 114 5.17 10.14 0.94
N THR A 115 6.09 9.19 1.13
CA THR A 115 7.35 9.42 1.85
C THR A 115 8.15 10.58 1.28
N ARG A 116 8.34 10.62 -0.03
CA ARG A 116 9.18 11.65 -0.66
C ARG A 116 8.48 12.99 -0.88
N ALA A 117 7.17 13.07 -0.65
CA ALA A 117 6.45 14.34 -0.53
C ALA A 117 6.32 14.81 0.93
N ASN A 118 6.84 14.06 1.90
CA ASN A 118 6.70 14.33 3.34
C ASN A 118 5.24 14.53 3.75
N ALA A 119 4.33 13.70 3.25
CA ALA A 119 2.91 13.93 3.40
C ALA A 119 2.12 12.61 3.52
N VAL A 120 0.93 12.70 4.07
CA VAL A 120 -0.12 11.69 3.90
C VAL A 120 -1.16 12.26 2.95
N TRP A 121 -1.50 11.51 1.91
CA TRP A 121 -2.55 11.87 0.98
C TRP A 121 -3.86 11.18 1.35
N ARG A 122 -4.96 11.87 1.11
CA ARG A 122 -6.33 11.37 1.23
C ARG A 122 -6.88 11.09 -0.15
N VAL A 123 -7.26 9.86 -0.37
CA VAL A 123 -7.74 9.33 -1.64
C VAL A 123 -9.20 8.93 -1.46
N PRO A 124 -10.18 9.72 -1.92
CA PRO A 124 -11.58 9.32 -1.89
C PRO A 124 -11.81 8.07 -2.74
N LEU A 125 -12.55 7.11 -2.21
CA LEU A 125 -12.92 5.88 -2.91
C LEU A 125 -14.39 5.97 -3.31
N ASP A 126 -14.69 5.67 -4.57
CA ASP A 126 -16.04 5.56 -5.10
C ASP A 126 -16.28 4.12 -5.53
N GLU A 127 -17.49 3.60 -5.29
CA GLU A 127 -17.89 2.25 -5.71
C GLU A 127 -17.85 2.07 -7.24
N SER A 128 -17.98 3.16 -8.00
CA SER A 128 -18.25 3.13 -9.43
C SER A 128 -17.08 3.52 -10.32
N GLY A 129 -15.94 3.96 -9.80
CA GLY A 129 -14.99 4.44 -10.77
C GLY A 129 -13.70 5.10 -10.31
N PRO A 130 -13.08 5.82 -11.22
CA PRO A 130 -11.77 6.41 -11.00
C PRO A 130 -11.81 7.43 -9.87
N LEU A 131 -10.74 7.44 -9.13
CA LEU A 131 -10.53 8.36 -8.02
C LEU A 131 -10.72 9.82 -8.45
N THR A 132 -11.48 10.54 -7.66
CA THR A 132 -11.68 11.97 -7.88
C THR A 132 -11.06 12.77 -6.74
N LYS A 133 -10.27 13.79 -7.10
CA LYS A 133 -9.79 14.81 -6.16
C LYS A 133 -8.99 14.25 -4.97
N VAL A 134 -7.92 13.53 -5.28
CA VAL A 134 -6.90 13.20 -4.27
C VAL A 134 -6.40 14.49 -3.63
N GLY A 135 -6.35 14.53 -2.30
CA GLY A 135 -5.97 15.71 -1.54
C GLY A 135 -4.88 15.43 -0.51
N LEU A 136 -4.31 16.49 0.00
CA LEU A 136 -3.43 16.45 1.13
C LEU A 136 -4.26 16.20 2.41
N PHE A 137 -3.89 15.18 3.19
CA PHE A 137 -4.43 14.97 4.53
C PHE A 137 -3.58 15.74 5.55
N ILE A 138 -2.27 15.47 5.57
CA ILE A 138 -1.34 16.20 6.44
C ILE A 138 0.02 16.35 5.77
N GLN A 139 0.65 17.51 5.96
CA GLN A 139 2.04 17.76 5.60
C GLN A 139 2.93 17.54 6.82
N LEU A 140 3.98 16.78 6.64
CA LEU A 140 4.96 16.46 7.67
C LEU A 140 6.33 17.07 7.34
N PHE A 141 7.30 16.81 8.20
CA PHE A 141 8.68 17.23 7.98
C PHE A 141 9.46 16.13 7.24
N CYS A 142 10.64 16.48 6.71
CA CYS A 142 11.60 15.56 6.13
C CYS A 142 12.43 14.86 7.24
N PRO A 143 12.71 13.56 7.12
CA PRO A 143 12.19 12.61 6.12
C PRO A 143 10.73 12.26 6.35
N GLY A 144 10.01 11.83 5.30
CA GLY A 144 8.58 11.66 5.34
C GLY A 144 8.06 10.44 6.11
N PRO A 145 6.71 10.25 6.08
CA PRO A 145 6.03 9.15 6.77
C PRO A 145 6.35 7.80 6.13
N ASP A 146 6.08 6.74 6.89
CA ASP A 146 6.29 5.35 6.52
C ASP A 146 4.98 4.55 6.64
N GLY A 147 4.77 3.80 7.71
CA GLY A 147 3.58 3.01 7.95
C GLY A 147 2.39 3.84 8.45
N LEU A 148 1.18 3.35 8.16
CA LEU A 148 -0.09 3.92 8.62
C LEU A 148 -0.94 2.90 9.35
N ALA A 149 -1.74 3.37 10.31
CA ALA A 149 -2.82 2.62 10.94
C ALA A 149 -4.01 3.54 11.22
N VAL A 150 -5.18 2.96 11.50
CA VAL A 150 -6.36 3.69 11.97
C VAL A 150 -6.81 3.04 13.28
N ASP A 151 -7.08 3.87 14.29
CA ASP A 151 -7.65 3.39 15.55
C ASP A 151 -9.17 3.22 15.49
N ALA A 152 -9.77 2.73 16.58
CA ALA A 152 -11.21 2.48 16.65
C ALA A 152 -12.06 3.77 16.59
N ASP A 153 -11.49 4.91 16.92
CA ASP A 153 -12.16 6.22 16.86
C ASP A 153 -12.02 6.89 15.49
N GLY A 154 -11.24 6.27 14.59
CA GLY A 154 -11.00 6.77 13.23
C GLY A 154 -9.82 7.72 13.11
N ASN A 155 -8.99 7.84 14.13
CA ASN A 155 -7.78 8.64 14.05
C ASN A 155 -6.71 7.92 13.22
N VAL A 156 -5.99 8.67 12.40
CA VAL A 156 -4.91 8.14 11.57
C VAL A 156 -3.60 8.20 12.34
N VAL A 157 -3.04 7.03 12.60
CA VAL A 157 -1.71 6.88 13.22
C VAL A 157 -0.66 6.84 12.13
N VAL A 158 0.37 7.68 12.23
CA VAL A 158 1.43 7.81 11.22
C VAL A 158 2.78 7.54 11.84
N THR A 159 3.51 6.54 11.35
CA THR A 159 4.91 6.35 11.73
C THR A 159 5.81 7.30 10.96
N HIS A 160 6.77 7.90 11.64
CA HIS A 160 7.72 8.87 11.08
C HIS A 160 9.15 8.52 11.56
N PRO A 161 9.73 7.44 11.00
CA PRO A 161 10.93 6.81 11.55
C PRO A 161 12.15 7.74 11.56
N GLY A 162 12.31 8.57 10.55
CA GLY A 162 13.43 9.52 10.50
C GLY A 162 13.42 10.59 11.58
N MET A 163 12.25 10.83 12.20
CA MET A 163 12.10 11.74 13.35
C MET A 163 11.98 10.98 14.67
N GLY A 164 11.84 9.67 14.64
CA GLY A 164 11.57 8.85 15.83
C GLY A 164 10.20 9.09 16.45
N TYR A 165 9.20 9.50 15.65
CA TYR A 165 7.86 9.85 16.12
C TYR A 165 6.80 8.89 15.58
N VAL A 166 5.71 8.80 16.34
CA VAL A 166 4.41 8.31 15.91
C VAL A 166 3.41 9.44 16.18
N TRP A 167 2.71 9.86 15.14
CA TRP A 167 1.68 10.90 15.22
C TRP A 167 0.29 10.25 15.35
N LEU A 168 -0.56 10.92 16.08
CA LEU A 168 -1.97 10.60 16.24
C LEU A 168 -2.79 11.87 15.98
#